data_3134486c948bf9f651d09bcc77822fa0
#
_entry.id   3134486c948bf9f651d09bcc77822fa0
#
_cell.length_a   1.000
_cell.length_b   1.000
_cell.length_c   1.000
_cell.angle_alpha   90.00
_cell.angle_beta   90.00
_cell.angle_gamma   90.00
#
_symmetry.space_group_name_H-M   'P 1'
#
loop_
_entity.id
_entity.type
_entity.pdbx_description
1 polymer ?
#
loop_
_entity_poly.entity_id
_entity_poly.type
_entity_poly.pdbx_seq_one_letter_code
_entity_poly.pdbx_strand_id
1 'polypeptide(L)'
;MNKEQILKFLKVGENSEIEFKKAENKLPKSVWETYSSFSNTSGGYIILGIDETKKNETFEVVGVNNAKNILEDFWNGLANKEKVSCNHLKNSDTQILEVDGKDIIVIYVPRADRKQLPVYINNNPLYAYERFNSGDHLMEKDELIAYFSDAQEKTKDSMVLEEFDISHIEINTLHDYRKVYNAQRKGHQWSELSDEEFLYNINAMDRKTKKLTLAGLLMFGNHRDIVTVCPDYFLDYREEKSVVNERWTDRITSEDLDLWSGNLWDFFQRIVDKLTLDIPTPFALNNNMQRISNTPAHDAIREALTNTLVHAQYDGRGTIVVIKGQNYFQFSNPGLMRVKPTVAIKGGTSNPRNKILHNMFSYCGFGERAGSGLSFIYKAWADRNWIEPEIEQDYIPNRTTLKLKMIEKVDNKVDNKVDNKNIKLTKNQKLIIDEIKKNPYIVREELSKIVKISETSVANNLKKLRDKNIIDRVGSKKDGYWKILK
;
A
#
# COMPACT_ATOMS: atom_id res chain seq x y z
N MET A 1 17.00 3.65 -20.34
CA MET A 1 17.81 2.59 -19.69
C MET A 1 19.18 2.57 -20.32
N ASN A 2 20.25 2.09 -19.63
CA ASN A 2 21.59 2.00 -20.18
C ASN A 2 22.13 0.54 -20.10
N LYS A 3 23.29 0.28 -20.76
CA LYS A 3 23.92 -1.06 -20.82
C LYS A 3 24.20 -1.63 -19.41
N GLU A 4 24.68 -0.82 -18.48
CA GLU A 4 25.00 -1.27 -17.11
C GLU A 4 23.77 -1.76 -16.36
N GLN A 5 22.62 -1.09 -16.54
CA GLN A 5 21.35 -1.51 -15.95
C GLN A 5 20.87 -2.86 -16.53
N ILE A 6 21.04 -3.07 -17.85
CA ILE A 6 20.72 -4.37 -18.47
C ILE A 6 21.59 -5.48 -17.89
N LEU A 7 22.91 -5.26 -17.80
CA LEU A 7 23.83 -6.26 -17.20
C LEU A 7 23.49 -6.56 -15.74
N LYS A 8 22.96 -5.58 -15.00
CA LYS A 8 22.46 -5.80 -13.64
C LYS A 8 21.18 -6.65 -13.66
N PHE A 9 20.26 -6.40 -14.58
CA PHE A 9 19.03 -7.18 -14.72
C PHE A 9 19.29 -8.64 -15.08
N LEU A 10 20.24 -8.90 -15.98
CA LEU A 10 20.66 -10.27 -16.32
C LEU A 10 21.18 -11.06 -15.10
N LYS A 11 21.75 -10.39 -14.10
CA LYS A 11 22.21 -11.02 -12.85
C LYS A 11 21.07 -11.27 -11.86
N VAL A 12 20.04 -10.42 -11.88
CA VAL A 12 18.88 -10.53 -10.97
C VAL A 12 17.89 -11.56 -11.50
N GLY A 13 17.78 -11.70 -12.83
CA GLY A 13 16.80 -12.56 -13.49
C GLY A 13 15.42 -11.93 -13.60
N GLU A 14 14.48 -12.71 -14.13
CA GLU A 14 13.06 -12.33 -14.22
C GLU A 14 12.41 -12.21 -12.84
N ASN A 15 11.51 -11.26 -12.73
CA ASN A 15 10.77 -10.99 -11.49
C ASN A 15 9.46 -10.24 -11.79
N SER A 16 8.84 -9.65 -10.78
CA SER A 16 7.58 -8.90 -10.93
C SER A 16 7.69 -7.65 -11.84
N GLU A 17 8.90 -7.16 -12.12
CA GLU A 17 9.13 -5.93 -12.88
C GLU A 17 9.97 -6.14 -14.15
N ILE A 18 10.50 -7.35 -14.38
CA ILE A 18 11.42 -7.64 -15.50
C ILE A 18 11.02 -8.94 -16.16
N GLU A 19 10.87 -8.90 -17.47
CA GLU A 19 10.63 -10.06 -18.33
C GLU A 19 11.59 -10.07 -19.50
N PHE A 20 12.21 -11.22 -19.75
CA PHE A 20 13.09 -11.44 -20.91
C PHE A 20 12.38 -12.27 -21.97
N LYS A 21 12.62 -11.95 -23.24
CA LYS A 21 12.07 -12.73 -24.35
C LYS A 21 13.07 -12.85 -25.48
N LYS A 22 13.13 -14.08 -26.03
CA LYS A 22 14.01 -14.43 -27.14
C LYS A 22 13.49 -13.88 -28.44
N ALA A 23 13.49 -12.78 -28.86
CA ALA A 23 12.89 -12.24 -30.09
C ALA A 23 13.85 -12.15 -31.28
N GLU A 24 14.66 -13.16 -31.56
CA GLU A 24 15.70 -13.10 -32.55
C GLU A 24 15.21 -12.63 -33.93
N ASN A 25 14.12 -13.22 -34.47
CA ASN A 25 13.63 -12.97 -35.80
C ASN A 25 12.20 -12.47 -35.93
N LYS A 26 11.41 -12.53 -34.84
CA LYS A 26 10.01 -12.11 -34.80
C LYS A 26 9.59 -11.77 -33.41
N LEU A 27 8.55 -10.94 -33.29
CA LEU A 27 7.92 -10.60 -32.02
C LEU A 27 7.22 -11.86 -31.43
N PRO A 28 7.58 -12.29 -30.21
CA PRO A 28 6.92 -13.43 -29.55
C PRO A 28 5.45 -13.12 -29.27
N LYS A 29 4.57 -14.12 -29.46
CA LYS A 29 3.12 -13.93 -29.16
C LYS A 29 2.87 -13.64 -27.68
N SER A 30 3.65 -14.22 -26.79
CA SER A 30 3.56 -14.02 -25.33
C SER A 30 3.90 -12.61 -24.86
N VAL A 31 4.45 -11.73 -25.75
CA VAL A 31 4.67 -10.32 -25.41
C VAL A 31 3.38 -9.61 -25.01
N TRP A 32 2.24 -10.02 -25.57
CA TRP A 32 0.93 -9.40 -25.30
C TRP A 32 0.37 -9.77 -23.94
N GLU A 33 0.62 -11.01 -23.46
CA GLU A 33 0.27 -11.44 -22.10
C GLU A 33 1.07 -10.63 -21.08
N THR A 34 2.37 -10.49 -21.29
CA THR A 34 3.23 -9.65 -20.44
C THR A 34 2.87 -8.16 -20.51
N TYR A 35 2.51 -7.65 -21.70
CA TYR A 35 2.02 -6.28 -21.83
C TYR A 35 0.75 -6.06 -21.01
N SER A 36 -0.22 -6.99 -21.10
CA SER A 36 -1.45 -6.95 -20.30
C SER A 36 -1.11 -7.00 -18.80
N SER A 37 -0.29 -7.94 -18.37
CA SER A 37 0.02 -8.14 -16.95
C SER A 37 0.74 -6.95 -16.33
N PHE A 38 1.74 -6.38 -16.99
CA PHE A 38 2.40 -5.16 -16.52
C PHE A 38 1.49 -3.95 -16.51
N SER A 39 0.63 -3.80 -17.54
CA SER A 39 -0.36 -2.73 -17.60
C SER A 39 -1.36 -2.78 -16.43
N ASN A 40 -1.73 -3.98 -15.99
CA ASN A 40 -2.72 -4.19 -14.94
C ASN A 40 -2.12 -4.16 -13.52
N THR A 41 -0.80 -4.36 -13.38
CA THR A 41 -0.12 -4.39 -12.07
C THR A 41 0.76 -3.15 -11.85
N SER A 42 2.00 -3.32 -11.44
CA SER A 42 2.93 -2.22 -11.11
C SER A 42 3.64 -1.60 -12.32
N GLY A 43 3.50 -2.20 -13.49
CA GLY A 43 4.33 -1.93 -14.66
C GLY A 43 5.61 -2.75 -14.63
N GLY A 44 6.44 -2.64 -15.70
CA GLY A 44 7.69 -3.39 -15.79
C GLY A 44 8.42 -3.18 -17.11
N TYR A 45 9.51 -3.90 -17.27
CA TYR A 45 10.35 -3.89 -18.45
C TYR A 45 10.26 -5.22 -19.21
N ILE A 46 9.90 -5.17 -20.48
CA ILE A 46 10.03 -6.29 -21.41
C ILE A 46 11.32 -6.07 -22.19
N ILE A 47 12.23 -7.02 -22.13
CA ILE A 47 13.53 -6.93 -22.82
C ILE A 47 13.61 -8.05 -23.85
N LEU A 48 13.63 -7.67 -25.13
CA LEU A 48 13.69 -8.59 -26.26
C LEU A 48 15.14 -8.79 -26.70
N GLY A 49 15.50 -10.01 -27.05
CA GLY A 49 16.84 -10.40 -27.43
C GLY A 49 17.66 -11.05 -26.30
N ILE A 50 16.98 -11.51 -25.27
CA ILE A 50 17.54 -12.29 -24.17
C ILE A 50 16.95 -13.68 -24.19
N ASP A 51 17.78 -14.72 -24.04
CA ASP A 51 17.36 -16.12 -23.97
C ASP A 51 17.76 -16.72 -22.61
N GLU A 52 16.87 -17.55 -22.07
CA GLU A 52 17.12 -18.30 -20.86
C GLU A 52 17.83 -19.62 -21.20
N THR A 53 19.01 -19.82 -20.69
CA THR A 53 19.73 -21.08 -20.84
C THR A 53 19.21 -22.10 -19.83
N LYS A 54 18.34 -23.01 -20.27
CA LYS A 54 17.68 -24.06 -19.46
C LYS A 54 18.62 -24.92 -18.59
N LYS A 55 19.93 -24.91 -18.85
CA LYS A 55 20.92 -25.73 -18.12
C LYS A 55 21.41 -25.12 -16.80
N ASN A 56 21.40 -23.77 -16.67
CA ASN A 56 22.04 -23.08 -15.55
C ASN A 56 21.19 -21.94 -14.96
N GLU A 57 19.94 -21.76 -15.39
CA GLU A 57 19.10 -20.61 -15.01
C GLU A 57 19.82 -19.26 -15.26
N THR A 58 20.63 -19.20 -16.34
CA THR A 58 21.37 -18.00 -16.72
C THR A 58 20.75 -17.38 -17.96
N PHE A 59 20.77 -16.05 -18.00
CA PHE A 59 20.25 -15.28 -19.12
C PHE A 59 21.39 -14.80 -20.01
N GLU A 60 21.28 -15.03 -21.33
CA GLU A 60 22.28 -14.66 -22.32
C GLU A 60 21.72 -13.69 -23.35
N VAL A 61 22.53 -12.72 -23.75
CA VAL A 61 22.17 -11.80 -24.82
C VAL A 61 22.32 -12.53 -26.15
N VAL A 62 21.20 -12.89 -26.77
CA VAL A 62 21.16 -13.51 -28.11
C VAL A 62 21.03 -12.45 -29.21
N GLY A 63 20.44 -11.31 -28.89
CA GLY A 63 20.18 -10.20 -29.78
C GLY A 63 18.91 -10.35 -30.61
N VAL A 64 18.55 -9.29 -31.30
CA VAL A 64 17.39 -9.18 -32.20
C VAL A 64 17.87 -8.86 -33.59
N ASN A 65 17.59 -9.75 -34.54
CA ASN A 65 17.85 -9.48 -35.94
C ASN A 65 16.78 -8.48 -36.43
N ASN A 66 17.25 -7.38 -37.10
CA ASN A 66 16.33 -6.34 -37.56
C ASN A 66 15.43 -5.72 -36.49
N ALA A 67 16.03 -5.20 -35.42
CA ALA A 67 15.35 -4.65 -34.27
C ALA A 67 14.31 -3.57 -34.63
N LYS A 68 14.54 -2.78 -35.70
CA LYS A 68 13.59 -1.75 -36.14
C LYS A 68 12.27 -2.36 -36.62
N ASN A 69 12.30 -3.41 -37.39
CA ASN A 69 11.08 -4.06 -37.87
C ASN A 69 10.29 -4.74 -36.73
N ILE A 70 11.00 -5.39 -35.82
CA ILE A 70 10.35 -6.02 -34.66
C ILE A 70 9.70 -4.97 -33.74
N LEU A 71 10.36 -3.82 -33.58
CA LEU A 71 9.76 -2.71 -32.81
C LEU A 71 8.57 -2.10 -33.56
N GLU A 72 8.62 -2.01 -34.89
CA GLU A 72 7.46 -1.57 -35.69
C GLU A 72 6.28 -2.57 -35.59
N ASP A 73 6.55 -3.87 -35.64
CA ASP A 73 5.53 -4.91 -35.43
C ASP A 73 4.89 -4.80 -34.04
N PHE A 74 5.67 -4.46 -33.01
CA PHE A 74 5.14 -4.22 -31.68
C PHE A 74 4.20 -3.02 -31.65
N TRP A 75 4.60 -1.87 -32.24
CA TRP A 75 3.75 -0.68 -32.30
C TRP A 75 2.48 -0.89 -33.14
N ASN A 76 2.58 -1.60 -34.27
CA ASN A 76 1.43 -2.00 -35.08
C ASN A 76 0.47 -2.92 -34.29
N GLY A 77 1.03 -3.83 -33.50
CA GLY A 77 0.25 -4.68 -32.60
C GLY A 77 -0.49 -3.88 -31.52
N LEU A 78 0.16 -2.89 -30.90
CA LEU A 78 -0.47 -2.00 -29.92
C LEU A 78 -1.56 -1.12 -30.52
N ALA A 79 -1.44 -0.74 -31.80
CA ALA A 79 -2.47 0.03 -32.50
C ALA A 79 -3.69 -0.82 -32.88
N ASN A 80 -3.55 -2.15 -32.92
CA ASN A 80 -4.64 -3.06 -33.27
C ASN A 80 -5.48 -3.43 -32.04
N LYS A 81 -6.69 -2.87 -31.96
CA LYS A 81 -7.64 -3.14 -30.86
C LYS A 81 -8.12 -4.58 -30.74
N GLU A 82 -8.02 -5.36 -31.83
CA GLU A 82 -8.30 -6.79 -31.76
C GLU A 82 -7.20 -7.57 -31.04
N LYS A 83 -5.98 -7.03 -31.00
CA LYS A 83 -4.86 -7.63 -30.26
C LYS A 83 -4.81 -7.15 -28.83
N VAL A 84 -4.95 -5.84 -28.58
CA VAL A 84 -4.83 -5.23 -27.26
C VAL A 84 -5.93 -4.19 -27.09
N SER A 85 -6.61 -4.20 -25.97
CA SER A 85 -7.73 -3.30 -25.66
C SER A 85 -7.33 -1.83 -25.60
N CYS A 86 -6.09 -1.55 -25.22
CA CYS A 86 -5.59 -0.18 -25.02
C CYS A 86 -4.08 -0.07 -25.27
N ASN A 87 -3.69 0.99 -25.98
CA ASN A 87 -2.31 1.46 -26.05
C ASN A 87 -2.16 2.70 -25.16
N HIS A 88 -1.29 2.62 -24.14
CA HIS A 88 -0.99 3.73 -23.22
C HIS A 88 0.51 4.06 -23.18
N LEU A 89 1.32 3.42 -24.04
CA LEU A 89 2.74 3.71 -24.15
C LEU A 89 3.00 4.98 -24.96
N LYS A 90 4.14 5.60 -24.66
CA LYS A 90 4.72 6.72 -25.40
C LYS A 90 5.94 6.22 -26.18
N ASN A 91 6.33 6.92 -27.23
CA ASN A 91 7.54 6.59 -27.99
C ASN A 91 8.81 6.53 -27.12
N SER A 92 8.86 7.34 -26.05
CA SER A 92 9.94 7.34 -25.06
C SER A 92 10.05 6.07 -24.23
N ASP A 93 9.00 5.23 -24.22
CA ASP A 93 8.94 4.02 -23.41
C ASP A 93 9.60 2.82 -24.12
N THR A 94 10.03 3.00 -25.37
CA THR A 94 10.75 1.99 -26.13
C THR A 94 12.10 2.51 -26.61
N GLN A 95 13.12 1.65 -26.63
CA GLN A 95 14.45 1.98 -27.15
C GLN A 95 15.15 0.72 -27.65
N ILE A 96 16.03 0.89 -28.64
CA ILE A 96 16.96 -0.13 -29.10
C ILE A 96 18.31 0.19 -28.47
N LEU A 97 18.95 -0.80 -27.85
CA LEU A 97 20.28 -0.68 -27.25
C LEU A 97 21.20 -1.76 -27.80
N GLU A 98 22.46 -1.42 -27.98
CA GLU A 98 23.51 -2.39 -28.33
C GLU A 98 24.17 -2.91 -27.03
N VAL A 99 24.17 -4.22 -26.86
CA VAL A 99 24.84 -4.92 -25.76
C VAL A 99 25.69 -6.03 -26.35
N ASP A 100 27.01 -5.96 -26.14
CA ASP A 100 28.01 -6.91 -26.63
C ASP A 100 27.96 -7.15 -28.14
N GLY A 101 27.76 -6.07 -28.92
CA GLY A 101 27.67 -6.11 -30.38
C GLY A 101 26.35 -6.64 -30.92
N LYS A 102 25.32 -6.77 -30.08
CA LYS A 102 24.00 -7.26 -30.47
C LYS A 102 22.91 -6.25 -30.06
N ASP A 103 21.97 -6.03 -30.96
CA ASP A 103 20.80 -5.18 -30.67
C ASP A 103 19.83 -5.90 -29.76
N ILE A 104 19.34 -5.20 -28.74
CA ILE A 104 18.22 -5.60 -27.90
C ILE A 104 17.14 -4.50 -27.90
N ILE A 105 15.89 -4.87 -27.71
CA ILE A 105 14.79 -3.92 -27.58
C ILE A 105 14.32 -3.88 -26.13
N VAL A 106 14.28 -2.69 -25.54
CA VAL A 106 13.77 -2.46 -24.19
C VAL A 106 12.45 -1.73 -24.29
N ILE A 107 11.42 -2.28 -23.69
CA ILE A 107 10.07 -1.74 -23.65
C ILE A 107 9.71 -1.53 -22.16
N TYR A 108 9.48 -0.30 -21.75
CA TYR A 108 8.91 0.00 -20.45
C TYR A 108 7.39 0.07 -20.57
N VAL A 109 6.70 -0.78 -19.85
CA VAL A 109 5.23 -0.80 -19.77
C VAL A 109 4.83 -0.20 -18.42
N PRO A 110 4.38 1.07 -18.36
CA PRO A 110 3.84 1.62 -17.12
C PRO A 110 2.47 0.99 -16.81
N ARG A 111 2.06 1.02 -15.55
CA ARG A 111 0.67 0.67 -15.22
C ARG A 111 -0.29 1.61 -15.96
N ALA A 112 -1.36 1.04 -16.53
CA ALA A 112 -2.39 1.79 -17.23
C ALA A 112 -3.22 2.67 -16.26
N ASP A 113 -3.82 3.72 -16.80
CA ASP A 113 -4.71 4.56 -16.00
C ASP A 113 -6.02 3.82 -15.68
N ARG A 114 -6.65 4.18 -14.56
CA ARG A 114 -7.89 3.55 -14.05
C ARG A 114 -8.97 3.34 -15.12
N LYS A 115 -9.19 4.33 -16.01
CA LYS A 115 -10.20 4.27 -17.06
C LYS A 115 -9.86 3.29 -18.20
N GLN A 116 -8.59 2.85 -18.26
CA GLN A 116 -8.09 1.93 -19.29
C GLN A 116 -7.98 0.50 -18.77
N LEU A 117 -8.10 0.32 -17.45
CA LEU A 117 -8.08 -0.98 -16.80
C LEU A 117 -9.44 -1.69 -16.87
N PRO A 118 -9.47 -3.02 -16.99
CA PRO A 118 -8.32 -3.88 -17.22
C PRO A 118 -7.84 -3.81 -18.68
N VAL A 119 -6.54 -3.90 -18.91
CA VAL A 119 -5.96 -4.09 -20.25
C VAL A 119 -6.01 -5.59 -20.56
N TYR A 120 -6.66 -5.95 -21.67
CA TYR A 120 -6.86 -7.34 -22.08
C TYR A 120 -6.44 -7.53 -23.54
N ILE A 121 -6.27 -8.78 -23.95
CA ILE A 121 -5.85 -9.16 -25.29
C ILE A 121 -6.95 -9.92 -26.04
N ASN A 122 -6.76 -10.05 -27.38
CA ASN A 122 -7.65 -10.81 -28.26
C ASN A 122 -9.12 -10.33 -28.23
N ASN A 123 -9.32 -9.04 -28.00
CA ASN A 123 -10.65 -8.43 -27.89
C ASN A 123 -11.60 -9.14 -26.91
N ASN A 124 -11.05 -9.79 -25.88
CA ASN A 124 -11.81 -10.53 -24.89
C ASN A 124 -11.34 -10.17 -23.46
N PRO A 125 -12.20 -9.54 -22.65
CA PRO A 125 -11.86 -9.18 -21.27
C PRO A 125 -11.40 -10.35 -20.39
N LEU A 126 -11.81 -11.58 -20.69
CA LEU A 126 -11.37 -12.77 -19.95
C LEU A 126 -9.88 -13.09 -20.20
N TYR A 127 -9.24 -12.48 -21.18
CA TYR A 127 -7.80 -12.55 -21.42
C TYR A 127 -7.07 -11.30 -20.90
N ALA A 128 -7.45 -10.85 -19.72
CA ALA A 128 -6.67 -9.90 -18.94
C ALA A 128 -5.71 -10.67 -18.02
N TYR A 129 -4.47 -10.22 -17.94
CA TYR A 129 -3.42 -10.87 -17.17
C TYR A 129 -2.93 -9.97 -16.04
N GLU A 130 -2.46 -10.59 -14.99
CA GLU A 130 -1.79 -9.93 -13.86
C GLU A 130 -0.42 -10.57 -13.62
N ARG A 131 0.50 -9.79 -13.03
CA ARG A 131 1.86 -10.23 -12.76
C ARG A 131 2.00 -10.73 -11.34
N PHE A 132 2.35 -12.00 -11.18
CA PHE A 132 2.68 -12.59 -9.89
C PHE A 132 4.07 -13.23 -9.96
N ASN A 133 5.02 -12.76 -9.15
CA ASN A 133 6.43 -13.08 -9.27
C ASN A 133 6.95 -12.83 -10.70
N SER A 134 7.44 -13.87 -11.39
CA SER A 134 7.90 -13.83 -12.78
C SER A 134 6.87 -14.37 -13.77
N GLY A 135 5.63 -14.66 -13.35
CA GLY A 135 4.58 -15.25 -14.19
C GLY A 135 3.47 -14.28 -14.57
N ASP A 136 2.93 -14.44 -15.79
CA ASP A 136 1.73 -13.78 -16.28
C ASP A 136 0.55 -14.71 -16.07
N HIS A 137 -0.40 -14.34 -15.20
CA HIS A 137 -1.56 -15.16 -14.82
C HIS A 137 -2.86 -14.51 -15.29
N LEU A 138 -3.81 -15.31 -15.73
CA LEU A 138 -5.15 -14.81 -16.03
C LEU A 138 -5.82 -14.29 -14.78
N MET A 139 -6.43 -13.11 -14.87
CA MET A 139 -7.24 -12.55 -13.78
C MET A 139 -8.46 -13.40 -13.50
N GLU A 140 -8.84 -13.51 -12.24
CA GLU A 140 -10.10 -14.10 -11.85
C GLU A 140 -11.29 -13.21 -12.23
N LYS A 141 -12.48 -13.81 -12.43
CA LYS A 141 -13.69 -13.05 -12.84
C LYS A 141 -14.07 -11.94 -11.87
N ASP A 142 -13.92 -12.18 -10.58
CA ASP A 142 -14.25 -11.19 -9.54
C ASP A 142 -13.35 -9.97 -9.62
N GLU A 143 -12.07 -10.17 -9.94
CA GLU A 143 -11.10 -9.08 -10.14
C GLU A 143 -11.42 -8.27 -11.39
N LEU A 144 -11.81 -8.94 -12.50
CA LEU A 144 -12.26 -8.25 -13.70
C LEU A 144 -13.49 -7.38 -13.43
N ILE A 145 -14.49 -7.89 -12.69
CA ILE A 145 -15.67 -7.13 -12.28
C ILE A 145 -15.27 -5.91 -11.46
N ALA A 146 -14.32 -6.08 -10.54
CA ALA A 146 -13.81 -4.99 -9.71
C ALA A 146 -13.13 -3.89 -10.55
N TYR A 147 -12.30 -4.25 -11.54
CA TYR A 147 -11.66 -3.29 -12.44
C TYR A 147 -12.70 -2.54 -13.31
N PHE A 148 -13.68 -3.24 -13.87
CA PHE A 148 -14.74 -2.58 -14.64
C PHE A 148 -15.62 -1.67 -13.77
N SER A 149 -15.92 -2.07 -12.54
CA SER A 149 -16.64 -1.24 -11.58
C SER A 149 -15.85 0.03 -11.23
N ASP A 150 -14.55 -0.10 -11.01
CA ASP A 150 -13.66 1.02 -10.72
C ASP A 150 -13.49 1.99 -11.90
N ALA A 151 -13.63 1.52 -13.13
CA ALA A 151 -13.56 2.37 -14.31
C ALA A 151 -14.76 3.31 -14.49
N GLN A 152 -15.91 3.02 -13.84
CA GLN A 152 -17.13 3.84 -13.96
C GLN A 152 -16.99 5.23 -13.35
N GLU A 153 -17.74 6.21 -13.90
CA GLU A 153 -17.77 7.59 -13.39
C GLU A 153 -18.63 7.73 -12.14
N LYS A 154 -19.77 7.01 -12.08
CA LYS A 154 -20.60 6.95 -10.87
C LYS A 154 -19.93 6.02 -9.86
N THR A 155 -19.78 6.51 -8.65
CA THR A 155 -19.22 5.70 -7.57
C THR A 155 -20.25 4.69 -7.07
N LYS A 156 -19.81 3.49 -6.72
CA LYS A 156 -20.69 2.38 -6.37
C LYS A 156 -21.51 2.65 -5.11
N ASP A 157 -20.98 3.45 -4.20
CA ASP A 157 -21.69 3.89 -3.00
C ASP A 157 -22.95 4.72 -3.28
N SER A 158 -23.13 5.18 -4.54
CA SER A 158 -24.37 5.87 -5.01
C SER A 158 -25.46 4.92 -5.51
N MET A 159 -25.21 3.60 -5.51
CA MET A 159 -26.19 2.60 -5.94
C MET A 159 -27.37 2.59 -4.98
N VAL A 160 -28.59 2.69 -5.52
CA VAL A 160 -29.84 2.58 -4.76
C VAL A 160 -30.17 1.10 -4.54
N LEU A 161 -30.48 0.73 -3.32
CA LEU A 161 -30.73 -0.62 -2.87
C LEU A 161 -32.24 -0.85 -2.76
N GLU A 162 -32.84 -1.59 -3.68
CA GLU A 162 -34.30 -1.74 -3.81
C GLU A 162 -34.98 -2.34 -2.57
N GLU A 163 -34.26 -3.18 -1.82
CA GLU A 163 -34.78 -3.90 -0.66
C GLU A 163 -34.63 -3.12 0.67
N PHE A 164 -33.84 -2.03 0.67
CA PHE A 164 -33.47 -1.31 1.89
C PHE A 164 -34.08 0.08 1.97
N ASP A 165 -34.69 0.44 3.08
CA ASP A 165 -35.27 1.74 3.35
C ASP A 165 -34.90 2.20 4.76
N ILE A 166 -35.54 3.29 5.24
CA ILE A 166 -35.21 3.93 6.53
C ILE A 166 -35.35 2.97 7.74
N SER A 167 -36.14 1.91 7.63
CA SER A 167 -36.28 0.93 8.73
C SER A 167 -35.02 0.07 8.96
N HIS A 168 -34.09 0.09 7.99
CA HIS A 168 -32.80 -0.65 8.06
C HIS A 168 -31.66 0.23 8.60
N ILE A 169 -31.99 1.45 9.09
CA ILE A 169 -31.01 2.35 9.73
C ILE A 169 -31.01 2.18 11.24
N GLU A 170 -29.83 2.13 11.82
CA GLU A 170 -29.62 2.27 13.25
C GLU A 170 -29.83 3.74 13.65
N ILE A 171 -31.01 4.04 14.16
CA ILE A 171 -31.44 5.42 14.44
C ILE A 171 -30.50 6.15 15.42
N ASN A 172 -29.94 5.45 16.39
CA ASN A 172 -28.99 6.02 17.34
C ASN A 172 -27.70 6.47 16.63
N THR A 173 -27.20 5.67 15.69
CA THR A 173 -26.04 6.02 14.86
C THR A 173 -26.32 7.27 14.04
N LEU A 174 -27.49 7.38 13.40
CA LEU A 174 -27.89 8.58 12.67
C LEU A 174 -27.96 9.79 13.58
N HIS A 175 -28.55 9.68 14.76
CA HIS A 175 -28.65 10.80 15.70
C HIS A 175 -27.26 11.23 16.22
N ASP A 176 -26.35 10.32 16.47
CA ASP A 176 -24.97 10.66 16.85
C ASP A 176 -24.21 11.32 15.71
N TYR A 177 -24.39 10.87 14.48
CA TYR A 177 -23.88 11.56 13.30
C TYR A 177 -24.42 13.00 13.22
N ARG A 178 -25.74 13.20 13.37
CA ARG A 178 -26.38 14.52 13.35
C ARG A 178 -25.87 15.43 14.47
N LYS A 179 -25.56 14.93 15.66
CA LYS A 179 -24.92 15.72 16.74
C LYS A 179 -23.57 16.28 16.30
N VAL A 180 -22.72 15.43 15.71
CA VAL A 180 -21.40 15.86 15.20
C VAL A 180 -21.55 16.84 14.04
N TYR A 181 -22.46 16.55 13.08
CA TYR A 181 -22.81 17.44 11.98
C TYR A 181 -23.19 18.82 12.47
N ASN A 182 -24.12 18.90 13.43
CA ASN A 182 -24.64 20.16 13.99
C ASN A 182 -23.56 20.94 14.75
N ALA A 183 -22.68 20.24 15.46
CA ALA A 183 -21.55 20.86 16.15
C ALA A 183 -20.56 21.49 15.16
N GLN A 184 -20.31 20.82 14.04
CA GLN A 184 -19.39 21.29 12.98
C GLN A 184 -20.01 22.40 12.11
N ARG A 185 -21.33 22.36 11.88
CA ARG A 185 -22.07 23.24 10.98
C ARG A 185 -23.19 23.99 11.70
N LYS A 186 -22.83 24.75 12.73
CA LYS A 186 -23.77 25.50 13.56
C LYS A 186 -24.71 26.38 12.71
N GLY A 187 -26.01 26.23 12.91
CA GLY A 187 -27.03 27.03 12.21
C GLY A 187 -27.26 26.65 10.75
N HIS A 188 -26.73 25.51 10.29
CA HIS A 188 -27.00 25.04 8.92
C HIS A 188 -28.46 24.56 8.81
N GLN A 189 -29.13 24.94 7.70
CA GLN A 189 -30.55 24.65 7.47
C GLN A 189 -30.94 23.16 7.59
N TRP A 190 -30.00 22.23 7.34
CA TRP A 190 -30.27 20.80 7.44
C TRP A 190 -30.37 20.31 8.89
N SER A 191 -29.98 21.11 9.86
CA SER A 191 -30.06 20.75 11.28
C SER A 191 -31.50 20.51 11.77
N GLU A 192 -32.45 21.28 11.18
CA GLU A 192 -33.86 21.26 11.54
C GLU A 192 -34.72 20.28 10.71
N LEU A 193 -34.13 19.62 9.73
CA LEU A 193 -34.83 18.67 8.86
C LEU A 193 -35.23 17.40 9.63
N SER A 194 -36.31 16.75 9.16
CA SER A 194 -36.61 15.36 9.59
C SER A 194 -35.45 14.40 9.26
N ASP A 195 -35.38 13.26 9.88
CA ASP A 195 -34.36 12.25 9.60
C ASP A 195 -34.40 11.81 8.13
N GLU A 196 -35.58 11.59 7.59
CA GLU A 196 -35.76 11.22 6.18
C GLU A 196 -35.23 12.31 5.23
N GLU A 197 -35.58 13.58 5.45
CA GLU A 197 -35.10 14.68 4.61
C GLU A 197 -33.59 14.93 4.78
N PHE A 198 -33.06 14.74 5.98
CA PHE A 198 -31.63 14.82 6.22
C PHE A 198 -30.88 13.75 5.44
N LEU A 199 -31.36 12.50 5.46
CA LEU A 199 -30.78 11.39 4.70
C LEU A 199 -30.78 11.64 3.19
N TYR A 200 -31.84 12.25 2.63
CA TYR A 200 -31.86 12.68 1.22
C TYR A 200 -30.77 13.71 0.92
N ASN A 201 -30.60 14.69 1.79
CA ASN A 201 -29.65 15.78 1.54
C ASN A 201 -28.20 15.35 1.62
N ILE A 202 -27.87 14.35 2.42
CA ILE A 202 -26.54 13.75 2.48
C ILE A 202 -26.34 12.62 1.47
N ASN A 203 -27.34 12.31 0.62
CA ASN A 203 -27.37 11.22 -0.35
C ASN A 203 -27.27 9.81 0.28
N ALA A 204 -27.69 9.65 1.52
CA ALA A 204 -27.83 8.34 2.15
C ALA A 204 -29.07 7.59 1.64
N MET A 205 -30.04 8.32 1.09
CA MET A 205 -31.28 7.80 0.56
C MET A 205 -31.66 8.49 -0.75
N ASP A 206 -32.27 7.76 -1.67
CA ASP A 206 -32.83 8.32 -2.89
C ASP A 206 -34.23 8.90 -2.65
N ARG A 207 -34.44 10.16 -3.01
CA ARG A 207 -35.69 10.89 -2.76
C ARG A 207 -36.90 10.32 -3.51
N LYS A 208 -36.67 9.72 -4.70
CA LYS A 208 -37.77 9.24 -5.56
C LYS A 208 -38.31 7.90 -5.10
N THR A 209 -37.39 6.99 -4.81
CA THR A 209 -37.70 5.61 -4.43
C THR A 209 -37.87 5.43 -2.92
N LYS A 210 -37.39 6.37 -2.11
CA LYS A 210 -37.30 6.29 -0.66
C LYS A 210 -36.45 5.10 -0.16
N LYS A 211 -35.52 4.66 -1.01
CA LYS A 211 -34.61 3.54 -0.71
C LYS A 211 -33.22 4.06 -0.35
N LEU A 212 -32.51 3.29 0.45
CA LEU A 212 -31.14 3.60 0.85
C LEU A 212 -30.20 3.52 -0.34
N THR A 213 -29.21 4.38 -0.36
CA THR A 213 -28.00 4.15 -1.16
C THR A 213 -27.07 3.19 -0.43
N LEU A 214 -26.13 2.57 -1.16
CA LEU A 214 -25.11 1.75 -0.52
C LEU A 214 -24.32 2.57 0.53
N ALA A 215 -24.05 3.86 0.26
CA ALA A 215 -23.42 4.73 1.26
C ALA A 215 -24.27 4.88 2.52
N GLY A 216 -25.58 5.02 2.39
CA GLY A 216 -26.49 5.13 3.53
C GLY A 216 -26.50 3.86 4.39
N LEU A 217 -26.54 2.69 3.71
CA LEU A 217 -26.50 1.40 4.41
C LEU A 217 -25.14 1.18 5.12
N LEU A 218 -24.01 1.42 4.43
CA LEU A 218 -22.68 1.28 5.02
C LEU A 218 -22.46 2.21 6.22
N MET A 219 -23.01 3.43 6.16
CA MET A 219 -22.78 4.46 7.17
C MET A 219 -23.67 4.28 8.40
N PHE A 220 -24.92 3.82 8.23
CA PHE A 220 -25.95 3.84 9.25
C PHE A 220 -26.70 2.51 9.44
N GLY A 221 -26.50 1.52 8.57
CA GLY A 221 -27.16 0.22 8.70
C GLY A 221 -26.56 -0.67 9.78
N ASN A 222 -27.16 -1.83 10.02
CA ASN A 222 -26.57 -2.84 10.86
C ASN A 222 -25.68 -3.80 10.03
N HIS A 223 -24.77 -4.49 10.70
CA HIS A 223 -23.82 -5.39 10.03
C HIS A 223 -24.52 -6.49 9.21
N ARG A 224 -25.63 -7.05 9.67
CA ARG A 224 -26.35 -8.14 8.97
C ARG A 224 -26.88 -7.68 7.62
N ASP A 225 -27.46 -6.48 7.58
CA ASP A 225 -27.95 -5.86 6.34
C ASP A 225 -26.79 -5.50 5.41
N ILE A 226 -25.69 -4.98 5.95
CA ILE A 226 -24.49 -4.63 5.17
C ILE A 226 -23.92 -5.87 4.49
N VAL A 227 -23.74 -7.00 5.19
CA VAL A 227 -23.16 -8.23 4.61
C VAL A 227 -24.10 -8.90 3.57
N THR A 228 -25.40 -8.60 3.60
CA THR A 228 -26.32 -9.04 2.54
C THR A 228 -25.96 -8.42 1.19
N VAL A 229 -25.48 -7.18 1.19
CA VAL A 229 -25.09 -6.44 -0.01
C VAL A 229 -23.57 -6.57 -0.29
N CYS A 230 -22.77 -6.59 0.76
CA CYS A 230 -21.31 -6.67 0.71
C CYS A 230 -20.83 -7.88 1.53
N PRO A 231 -20.83 -9.11 0.95
CA PRO A 231 -20.59 -10.35 1.70
C PRO A 231 -19.24 -10.42 2.42
N ASP A 232 -18.21 -9.76 1.88
CA ASP A 232 -16.87 -9.73 2.48
C ASP A 232 -16.64 -8.51 3.39
N TYR A 233 -17.71 -7.77 3.73
CA TYR A 233 -17.61 -6.64 4.63
C TYR A 233 -17.16 -7.06 6.02
N PHE A 234 -15.98 -6.58 6.42
CA PHE A 234 -15.45 -6.84 7.75
C PHE A 234 -14.53 -5.68 8.18
N LEU A 235 -14.78 -5.15 9.36
CA LEU A 235 -13.98 -4.12 10.02
C LEU A 235 -13.24 -4.75 11.19
N ASP A 236 -11.93 -4.49 11.29
CA ASP A 236 -11.09 -5.08 12.33
C ASP A 236 -10.08 -4.03 12.84
N TYR A 237 -10.30 -3.57 14.06
CA TYR A 237 -9.34 -2.78 14.82
C TYR A 237 -8.60 -3.68 15.80
N ARG A 238 -7.28 -3.52 15.87
CA ARG A 238 -6.42 -4.25 16.79
C ARG A 238 -5.44 -3.31 17.47
N GLU A 239 -5.27 -3.50 18.78
CA GLU A 239 -4.22 -2.86 19.55
C GLU A 239 -3.16 -3.89 19.94
N GLU A 240 -1.92 -3.72 19.43
CA GLU A 240 -0.81 -4.64 19.66
C GLU A 240 0.12 -4.11 20.74
N LYS A 241 0.41 -4.91 21.75
CA LYS A 241 1.47 -4.65 22.74
C LYS A 241 2.66 -5.57 22.51
N SER A 242 3.84 -5.12 22.93
CA SER A 242 5.10 -5.87 22.83
C SER A 242 5.21 -7.10 23.74
N VAL A 243 4.11 -7.62 24.29
CA VAL A 243 4.10 -8.82 25.15
C VAL A 243 4.07 -10.06 24.29
N VAL A 244 5.10 -10.89 24.41
CA VAL A 244 5.48 -12.02 23.53
C VAL A 244 4.41 -13.13 23.37
N ASN A 245 3.32 -13.13 24.16
CA ASN A 245 2.31 -14.19 24.15
C ASN A 245 0.87 -13.75 23.86
N GLU A 246 0.62 -12.46 23.64
CA GLU A 246 -0.72 -11.95 23.32
C GLU A 246 -0.76 -11.40 21.90
N ARG A 247 -1.71 -11.86 21.07
CA ARG A 247 -1.87 -11.38 19.69
C ARG A 247 -2.35 -9.93 19.63
N TRP A 248 -3.18 -9.52 20.57
CA TRP A 248 -3.72 -8.15 20.73
C TRP A 248 -4.12 -7.94 22.18
N THR A 249 -4.15 -6.70 22.61
CA THR A 249 -4.64 -6.31 23.97
C THR A 249 -6.03 -5.72 23.92
N ASP A 250 -6.44 -5.21 22.76
CA ASP A 250 -7.80 -4.76 22.50
C ASP A 250 -8.14 -5.08 21.03
N ARG A 251 -9.38 -5.47 20.78
CA ARG A 251 -9.89 -5.75 19.44
C ARG A 251 -11.34 -5.35 19.33
N ILE A 252 -11.69 -4.71 18.21
CA ILE A 252 -13.08 -4.35 17.87
C ILE A 252 -13.34 -4.86 16.46
N THR A 253 -14.37 -5.69 16.30
CA THR A 253 -14.76 -6.22 14.99
C THR A 253 -16.20 -5.88 14.66
N SER A 254 -16.53 -5.81 13.36
CA SER A 254 -17.91 -5.57 12.93
C SER A 254 -18.86 -6.73 13.22
N GLU A 255 -18.35 -7.89 13.65
CA GLU A 255 -19.14 -9.06 14.06
C GLU A 255 -19.51 -9.06 15.54
N ASP A 256 -19.02 -8.11 16.33
CA ASP A 256 -19.35 -7.98 17.76
C ASP A 256 -20.74 -7.36 17.95
N LEU A 257 -21.76 -7.98 17.37
CA LEU A 257 -23.12 -7.45 17.20
C LEU A 257 -23.87 -7.17 18.52
N ASP A 258 -23.47 -7.81 19.62
CA ASP A 258 -24.05 -7.55 20.94
C ASP A 258 -23.55 -6.22 21.53
N LEU A 259 -22.52 -5.62 20.95
CA LEU A 259 -21.86 -4.42 21.48
C LEU A 259 -22.13 -3.16 20.65
N TRP A 260 -22.41 -3.29 19.33
CA TRP A 260 -22.57 -2.18 18.43
C TRP A 260 -23.13 -2.58 17.05
N SER A 261 -23.47 -1.61 16.21
CA SER A 261 -24.12 -1.80 14.91
C SER A 261 -23.28 -2.52 13.85
N GLY A 262 -21.95 -2.40 13.92
CA GLY A 262 -21.03 -2.89 12.90
C GLY A 262 -20.91 -1.98 11.67
N ASN A 263 -21.51 -0.78 11.65
CA ASN A 263 -21.42 0.16 10.53
C ASN A 263 -20.19 1.07 10.57
N LEU A 264 -19.98 1.86 9.51
CA LEU A 264 -18.78 2.71 9.38
C LEU A 264 -18.71 3.85 10.37
N TRP A 265 -19.87 4.49 10.68
CA TRP A 265 -19.86 5.64 11.59
C TRP A 265 -19.54 5.21 13.02
N ASP A 266 -20.20 4.19 13.52
CA ASP A 266 -19.93 3.67 14.85
C ASP A 266 -18.52 3.12 14.98
N PHE A 267 -18.00 2.45 13.95
CA PHE A 267 -16.61 2.03 13.92
C PHE A 267 -15.66 3.21 14.06
N PHE A 268 -15.85 4.23 13.21
CA PHE A 268 -15.02 5.44 13.26
C PHE A 268 -15.01 6.06 14.66
N GLN A 269 -16.19 6.28 15.25
CA GLN A 269 -16.33 6.89 16.58
C GLN A 269 -15.66 6.05 17.67
N ARG A 270 -15.78 4.72 17.61
CA ARG A 270 -15.23 3.81 18.61
C ARG A 270 -13.71 3.77 18.62
N ILE A 271 -13.07 3.91 17.45
CA ILE A 271 -11.61 3.72 17.35
C ILE A 271 -10.83 5.04 17.25
N VAL A 272 -11.45 6.14 16.82
CA VAL A 272 -10.74 7.41 16.61
C VAL A 272 -10.07 7.94 17.88
N ASP A 273 -10.75 7.88 19.00
CA ASP A 273 -10.20 8.31 20.30
C ASP A 273 -9.10 7.35 20.78
N LYS A 274 -9.31 6.02 20.60
CA LYS A 274 -8.28 5.02 20.94
C LYS A 274 -7.01 5.23 20.13
N LEU A 275 -7.12 5.53 18.83
CA LEU A 275 -5.98 5.80 17.96
C LEU A 275 -5.20 7.06 18.37
N THR A 276 -5.91 8.09 18.84
CA THR A 276 -5.29 9.40 19.11
C THR A 276 -4.79 9.57 20.54
N LEU A 277 -5.23 8.73 21.49
CA LEU A 277 -4.97 8.86 22.93
C LEU A 277 -3.47 8.96 23.29
N ASP A 278 -2.64 8.14 22.65
CA ASP A 278 -1.22 8.01 23.00
C ASP A 278 -0.28 8.88 22.12
N ILE A 279 -0.86 9.75 21.27
CA ILE A 279 -0.06 10.65 20.45
C ILE A 279 0.59 11.73 21.33
N PRO A 280 1.91 11.88 21.34
CA PRO A 280 2.59 12.87 22.16
C PRO A 280 2.09 14.29 21.88
N THR A 281 1.58 14.96 22.90
CA THR A 281 1.10 16.34 22.82
C THR A 281 2.08 17.27 23.50
N PRO A 282 2.87 18.07 22.75
CA PRO A 282 3.73 19.09 23.35
C PRO A 282 2.90 20.07 24.19
N PHE A 283 3.47 20.57 25.27
CA PHE A 283 2.81 21.62 26.02
C PHE A 283 2.80 22.92 25.18
N ALA A 284 1.62 23.29 24.71
CA ALA A 284 1.41 24.56 24.01
C ALA A 284 0.04 25.14 24.44
N LEU A 285 -0.03 26.46 24.49
CA LEU A 285 -1.25 27.21 24.81
C LEU A 285 -1.75 27.91 23.53
N ASN A 286 -3.07 27.93 23.34
CA ASN A 286 -3.69 28.74 22.31
C ASN A 286 -3.70 30.24 22.74
N ASN A 287 -4.22 31.12 21.85
CA ASN A 287 -4.34 32.56 22.13
C ASN A 287 -5.20 32.89 23.34
N ASN A 288 -6.03 31.95 23.81
CA ASN A 288 -6.90 32.06 24.98
C ASN A 288 -6.31 31.41 26.23
N MET A 289 -4.99 31.13 26.24
CA MET A 289 -4.27 30.45 27.34
C MET A 289 -4.78 29.04 27.68
N GLN A 290 -5.49 28.39 26.76
CA GLN A 290 -5.97 27.03 26.91
C GLN A 290 -4.95 26.05 26.32
N ARG A 291 -4.76 24.92 26.96
CA ARG A 291 -3.87 23.86 26.47
C ARG A 291 -4.36 23.32 25.13
N ILE A 292 -3.47 23.30 24.14
CA ILE A 292 -3.75 22.64 22.87
C ILE A 292 -3.62 21.13 23.08
N SER A 293 -4.75 20.42 23.07
CA SER A 293 -4.81 18.96 23.18
C SER A 293 -4.80 18.26 21.81
N ASN A 294 -5.19 18.97 20.77
CA ASN A 294 -5.20 18.45 19.39
C ASN A 294 -4.01 19.00 18.60
N THR A 295 -3.27 18.15 17.94
CA THR A 295 -2.09 18.53 17.14
C THR A 295 -2.27 18.03 15.70
N PRO A 296 -1.52 18.56 14.70
CA PRO A 296 -1.55 18.07 13.33
C PRO A 296 -1.39 16.54 13.20
N ALA A 297 -0.66 15.89 14.13
CA ALA A 297 -0.54 14.44 14.14
C ALA A 297 -1.85 13.72 14.49
N HIS A 298 -2.67 14.29 15.41
CA HIS A 298 -4.00 13.76 15.70
C HIS A 298 -4.92 13.88 14.48
N ASP A 299 -4.89 15.04 13.82
CA ASP A 299 -5.70 15.25 12.60
C ASP A 299 -5.23 14.36 11.47
N ALA A 300 -3.93 14.10 11.34
CA ALA A 300 -3.38 13.16 10.36
C ALA A 300 -3.85 11.71 10.58
N ILE A 301 -4.00 11.28 11.83
CA ILE A 301 -4.57 9.94 12.15
C ILE A 301 -6.06 9.89 11.79
N ARG A 302 -6.84 10.94 12.10
CA ARG A 302 -8.26 11.03 11.70
C ARG A 302 -8.40 11.00 10.18
N GLU A 303 -7.54 11.72 9.48
CA GLU A 303 -7.48 11.74 8.02
C GLU A 303 -7.11 10.36 7.45
N ALA A 304 -6.12 9.66 8.04
CA ALA A 304 -5.73 8.32 7.62
C ALA A 304 -6.86 7.31 7.80
N LEU A 305 -7.59 7.37 8.94
CA LEU A 305 -8.74 6.51 9.19
C LEU A 305 -9.87 6.81 8.19
N THR A 306 -10.21 8.09 7.99
CA THR A 306 -11.24 8.50 7.03
C THR A 306 -10.88 8.01 5.63
N ASN A 307 -9.63 8.21 5.18
CA ASN A 307 -9.16 7.75 3.88
C ASN A 307 -9.30 6.24 3.73
N THR A 308 -8.99 5.48 4.76
CA THR A 308 -9.13 4.01 4.77
C THR A 308 -10.58 3.59 4.52
N LEU A 309 -11.53 4.26 5.16
CA LEU A 309 -12.96 3.96 5.01
C LEU A 309 -13.51 4.44 3.65
N VAL A 310 -13.17 5.64 3.19
CA VAL A 310 -13.73 6.20 1.95
C VAL A 310 -13.09 5.66 0.67
N HIS A 311 -11.90 5.08 0.76
CA HIS A 311 -11.21 4.48 -0.38
C HIS A 311 -11.34 2.95 -0.46
N ALA A 312 -11.96 2.31 0.54
CA ALA A 312 -12.17 0.87 0.54
C ALA A 312 -13.07 0.41 -0.61
N GLN A 313 -12.76 -0.75 -1.16
CA GLN A 313 -13.58 -1.44 -2.13
C GLN A 313 -14.50 -2.42 -1.39
N TYR A 314 -15.74 -2.02 -1.12
CA TYR A 314 -16.69 -2.78 -0.32
C TYR A 314 -17.32 -3.97 -1.05
N ASP A 315 -17.24 -4.00 -2.37
CA ASP A 315 -17.72 -5.08 -3.25
C ASP A 315 -16.61 -6.06 -3.66
N GLY A 316 -15.40 -5.88 -3.13
CA GLY A 316 -14.23 -6.71 -3.40
C GLY A 316 -13.91 -7.65 -2.25
N ARG A 317 -13.04 -8.61 -2.51
CA ARG A 317 -12.50 -9.50 -1.47
C ARG A 317 -11.58 -8.73 -0.53
N GLY A 318 -11.81 -8.84 0.76
CA GLY A 318 -10.90 -8.34 1.77
C GLY A 318 -11.56 -7.47 2.83
N THR A 319 -10.80 -7.24 3.89
CA THR A 319 -11.24 -6.62 5.13
C THR A 319 -10.54 -5.28 5.33
N ILE A 320 -11.18 -4.34 6.00
CA ILE A 320 -10.53 -3.15 6.53
C ILE A 320 -9.87 -3.54 7.83
N VAL A 321 -8.56 -3.29 7.93
CA VAL A 321 -7.76 -3.59 9.13
C VAL A 321 -7.06 -2.33 9.60
N VAL A 322 -7.28 -1.95 10.85
CA VAL A 322 -6.60 -0.84 11.50
C VAL A 322 -5.83 -1.38 12.69
N ILE A 323 -4.52 -1.17 12.70
CA ILE A 323 -3.64 -1.64 13.78
C ILE A 323 -3.01 -0.44 14.48
N LYS A 324 -3.11 -0.43 15.80
CA LYS A 324 -2.36 0.47 16.67
C LYS A 324 -1.29 -0.34 17.40
N GLY A 325 -0.05 -0.14 17.01
CA GLY A 325 1.12 -0.67 17.72
C GLY A 325 1.67 0.33 18.72
N GLN A 326 2.73 -0.03 19.45
CA GLN A 326 3.33 0.82 20.46
C GLN A 326 3.85 2.17 19.88
N ASN A 327 4.47 2.14 18.70
CA ASN A 327 5.05 3.32 18.05
C ASN A 327 4.69 3.40 16.57
N TYR A 328 3.58 2.80 16.16
CA TYR A 328 3.14 2.83 14.77
C TYR A 328 1.63 2.64 14.66
N PHE A 329 1.12 3.09 13.53
CA PHE A 329 -0.23 2.79 13.07
C PHE A 329 -0.17 2.17 11.69
N GLN A 330 -1.09 1.25 11.41
CA GLN A 330 -1.28 0.69 10.10
C GLN A 330 -2.76 0.78 9.73
N PHE A 331 -3.01 1.31 8.55
CA PHE A 331 -4.34 1.45 7.96
C PHE A 331 -4.37 0.69 6.66
N SER A 332 -5.23 -0.32 6.55
CA SER A 332 -5.26 -1.22 5.41
C SER A 332 -6.68 -1.42 4.92
N ASN A 333 -6.92 -1.20 3.63
CA ASN A 333 -8.23 -1.37 3.01
C ASN A 333 -8.13 -2.15 1.70
N PRO A 334 -9.20 -2.90 1.31
CA PRO A 334 -9.29 -3.52 0.00
C PRO A 334 -9.32 -2.47 -1.11
N GLY A 335 -8.74 -2.83 -2.25
CA GLY A 335 -8.63 -2.01 -3.43
C GLY A 335 -7.35 -1.19 -3.51
N LEU A 336 -6.89 -0.93 -4.75
CA LEU A 336 -5.71 -0.12 -5.03
C LEU A 336 -6.05 1.38 -5.06
N MET A 337 -5.05 2.21 -4.92
CA MET A 337 -5.22 3.66 -5.06
C MET A 337 -5.65 4.02 -6.49
N ARG A 338 -6.66 4.87 -6.62
CA ARG A 338 -7.13 5.41 -7.91
C ARG A 338 -6.25 6.52 -8.47
N VAL A 339 -5.40 7.10 -7.64
CA VAL A 339 -4.39 8.10 -7.98
C VAL A 339 -3.03 7.53 -7.64
N LYS A 340 -2.03 7.73 -8.51
CA LYS A 340 -0.67 7.25 -8.24
C LYS A 340 -0.17 7.80 -6.90
N PRO A 341 0.46 6.99 -6.03
CA PRO A 341 0.92 7.44 -4.71
C PRO A 341 1.75 8.72 -4.77
N THR A 342 2.69 8.81 -5.72
CA THR A 342 3.55 10.00 -5.93
C THR A 342 2.77 11.28 -6.27
N VAL A 343 1.61 11.16 -6.92
CA VAL A 343 0.71 12.29 -7.23
C VAL A 343 -0.12 12.64 -6.00
N ALA A 344 -0.67 11.64 -5.32
CA ALA A 344 -1.47 11.84 -4.11
C ALA A 344 -0.67 12.48 -2.96
N ILE A 345 0.61 12.09 -2.78
CA ILE A 345 1.52 12.68 -1.80
C ILE A 345 1.80 14.16 -2.10
N LYS A 346 1.91 14.53 -3.39
CA LYS A 346 2.07 15.94 -3.79
C LYS A 346 0.83 16.78 -3.50
N GLY A 347 -0.34 16.14 -3.42
CA GLY A 347 -1.63 16.80 -3.19
C GLY A 347 -2.25 17.43 -4.45
N GLY A 348 -3.44 18.00 -4.30
CA GLY A 348 -4.16 18.70 -5.37
C GLY A 348 -5.02 17.80 -6.27
N THR A 349 -4.98 16.47 -6.07
CA THR A 349 -5.81 15.52 -6.83
C THR A 349 -6.50 14.56 -5.87
N SER A 350 -7.83 14.51 -5.92
CA SER A 350 -8.65 13.56 -5.15
C SER A 350 -9.55 12.75 -6.08
N ASN A 351 -9.59 11.44 -5.86
CA ASN A 351 -10.49 10.53 -6.58
C ASN A 351 -10.99 9.43 -5.61
N PRO A 352 -11.87 9.79 -4.66
CA PRO A 352 -12.38 8.83 -3.70
C PRO A 352 -13.19 7.73 -4.40
N ARG A 353 -13.03 6.47 -3.94
CA ARG A 353 -13.80 5.34 -4.45
C ARG A 353 -15.27 5.47 -4.06
N ASN A 354 -15.53 5.94 -2.85
CA ASN A 354 -16.86 6.13 -2.29
C ASN A 354 -17.09 7.63 -2.04
N LYS A 355 -17.54 8.31 -3.09
CA LYS A 355 -17.68 9.78 -3.08
C LYS A 355 -18.76 10.27 -2.10
N ILE A 356 -19.85 9.51 -1.92
CA ILE A 356 -20.92 9.87 -1.00
C ILE A 356 -20.43 9.70 0.45
N LEU A 357 -19.78 8.58 0.76
CA LEU A 357 -19.16 8.38 2.08
C LEU A 357 -18.14 9.50 2.39
N HIS A 358 -17.29 9.85 1.43
CA HIS A 358 -16.34 10.96 1.61
C HIS A 358 -17.05 12.27 1.94
N ASN A 359 -18.16 12.59 1.25
CA ASN A 359 -18.96 13.76 1.55
C ASN A 359 -19.57 13.71 2.95
N MET A 360 -20.08 12.54 3.38
CA MET A 360 -20.65 12.37 4.71
C MET A 360 -19.59 12.63 5.81
N PHE A 361 -18.42 12.05 5.71
CA PHE A 361 -17.32 12.33 6.65
C PHE A 361 -16.90 13.81 6.62
N SER A 362 -16.82 14.41 5.43
CA SER A 362 -16.47 15.82 5.25
C SER A 362 -17.52 16.78 5.84
N TYR A 363 -18.80 16.41 5.88
CA TYR A 363 -19.84 17.20 6.56
C TYR A 363 -19.62 17.26 8.07
N CYS A 364 -19.02 16.24 8.65
CA CYS A 364 -18.64 16.17 10.05
C CYS A 364 -17.22 16.69 10.35
N GLY A 365 -16.54 17.30 9.35
CA GLY A 365 -15.20 17.86 9.53
C GLY A 365 -14.07 16.85 9.39
N PHE A 366 -14.34 15.64 8.86
CA PHE A 366 -13.35 14.61 8.60
C PHE A 366 -13.14 14.43 7.09
N GLY A 367 -11.90 14.32 6.65
CA GLY A 367 -11.57 14.19 5.23
C GLY A 367 -11.61 15.51 4.47
N GLU A 368 -10.48 15.98 3.97
CA GLU A 368 -10.38 17.18 3.16
C GLU A 368 -10.73 16.90 1.69
N ARG A 369 -11.52 17.81 1.05
CA ARG A 369 -11.98 17.63 -0.34
C ARG A 369 -10.94 17.97 -1.40
N ALA A 370 -9.90 18.74 -1.05
CA ALA A 370 -8.98 19.33 -2.03
C ALA A 370 -7.86 18.36 -2.51
N GLY A 371 -7.91 17.09 -2.13
CA GLY A 371 -6.83 16.15 -2.42
C GLY A 371 -5.54 16.44 -1.64
N SER A 372 -5.65 17.10 -0.50
CA SER A 372 -4.56 17.47 0.39
C SER A 372 -4.35 16.47 1.52
N GLY A 373 -5.28 15.53 1.75
CA GLY A 373 -5.27 14.65 2.92
C GLY A 373 -3.97 13.85 3.07
N LEU A 374 -3.51 13.19 2.02
CA LEU A 374 -2.26 12.43 2.09
C LEU A 374 -1.04 13.34 2.24
N SER A 375 -0.97 14.45 1.50
CA SER A 375 0.11 15.43 1.66
C SER A 375 0.14 16.05 3.06
N PHE A 376 -1.02 16.25 3.68
CA PHE A 376 -1.14 16.70 5.05
C PHE A 376 -0.58 15.66 6.06
N ILE A 377 -0.91 14.38 5.88
CA ILE A 377 -0.36 13.28 6.70
C ILE A 377 1.18 13.28 6.63
N TYR A 378 1.75 13.34 5.43
CA TYR A 378 3.20 13.36 5.23
C TYR A 378 3.84 14.58 5.90
N LYS A 379 3.23 15.75 5.76
CA LYS A 379 3.70 16.99 6.39
C LYS A 379 3.64 16.89 7.92
N ALA A 380 2.53 16.42 8.49
CA ALA A 380 2.37 16.30 9.94
C ALA A 380 3.41 15.35 10.57
N TRP A 381 3.78 14.27 9.85
CA TRP A 381 4.86 13.37 10.25
C TRP A 381 6.25 14.01 10.13
N ALA A 382 6.52 14.73 9.04
CA ALA A 382 7.77 15.45 8.83
C ALA A 382 7.99 16.55 9.88
N ASP A 383 6.95 17.31 10.25
CA ASP A 383 7.00 18.36 11.28
C ASP A 383 7.35 17.80 12.68
N ARG A 384 7.13 16.50 12.90
CA ARG A 384 7.53 15.78 14.11
C ARG A 384 8.90 15.11 14.02
N ASN A 385 9.60 15.26 12.90
CA ASN A 385 10.84 14.53 12.59
C ASN A 385 10.68 12.99 12.68
N TRP A 386 9.48 12.46 12.42
CA TRP A 386 9.23 11.03 12.39
C TRP A 386 9.58 10.43 11.03
N ILE A 387 9.79 9.10 11.02
CA ILE A 387 10.04 8.35 9.78
C ILE A 387 8.88 8.61 8.80
N GLU A 388 9.23 8.84 7.55
CA GLU A 388 8.26 9.14 6.48
C GLU A 388 7.18 8.04 6.38
N PRO A 389 5.90 8.42 6.19
CA PRO A 389 4.83 7.46 5.96
C PRO A 389 5.12 6.55 4.78
N GLU A 390 4.79 5.27 4.91
CA GLU A 390 4.97 4.24 3.88
C GLU A 390 3.61 3.85 3.30
N ILE A 391 3.50 3.83 1.97
CA ILE A 391 2.33 3.32 1.26
C ILE A 391 2.74 2.08 0.50
N GLU A 392 2.10 0.97 0.82
CA GLU A 392 2.26 -0.30 0.13
C GLU A 392 0.98 -0.63 -0.65
N GLN A 393 1.13 -1.20 -1.83
CA GLN A 393 0.03 -1.71 -2.63
C GLN A 393 0.30 -3.16 -2.99
N ASP A 394 -0.57 -4.04 -2.52
CA ASP A 394 -0.62 -5.44 -2.93
C ASP A 394 -1.60 -5.58 -4.08
N TYR A 395 -1.26 -6.35 -5.07
CA TYR A 395 -2.08 -6.56 -6.26
C TYR A 395 -2.87 -7.87 -6.19
N ILE A 396 -2.48 -8.79 -5.32
CA ILE A 396 -3.15 -10.08 -5.14
C ILE A 396 -3.20 -10.42 -3.64
N PRO A 397 -4.35 -10.26 -2.98
CA PRO A 397 -5.53 -9.49 -3.41
C PRO A 397 -5.23 -7.98 -3.42
N ASN A 398 -5.98 -7.24 -4.25
CA ASN A 398 -5.85 -5.79 -4.34
C ASN A 398 -6.05 -5.13 -2.97
N ARG A 399 -5.00 -4.49 -2.45
CA ARG A 399 -4.98 -3.88 -1.11
C ARG A 399 -4.08 -2.65 -1.08
N THR A 400 -4.48 -1.65 -0.34
CA THR A 400 -3.64 -0.48 -0.02
C THR A 400 -3.40 -0.44 1.49
N THR A 401 -2.15 -0.27 1.88
CA THR A 401 -1.74 -0.17 3.29
C THR A 401 -0.92 1.10 3.50
N LEU A 402 -1.35 1.96 4.43
CA LEU A 402 -0.61 3.11 4.92
C LEU A 402 -0.02 2.77 6.29
N LYS A 403 1.30 2.91 6.42
CA LYS A 403 2.03 2.71 7.69
C LYS A 403 2.60 4.03 8.19
N LEU A 404 2.32 4.37 9.43
CA LEU A 404 2.73 5.60 10.10
C LEU A 404 3.55 5.25 11.35
N LYS A 405 4.85 5.51 11.33
CA LYS A 405 5.77 5.20 12.44
C LYS A 405 6.08 6.46 13.24
N MET A 406 5.82 6.45 14.55
CA MET A 406 6.17 7.53 15.48
C MET A 406 7.59 7.34 16.02
N ILE A 407 8.56 7.19 15.12
CA ILE A 407 9.96 6.98 15.40
C ILE A 407 10.72 8.13 14.75
N GLU A 408 11.57 8.83 15.50
CA GLU A 408 12.36 9.94 14.97
C GLU A 408 13.31 9.47 13.87
N LYS A 409 13.43 10.28 12.82
CA LYS A 409 14.46 10.10 11.81
C LYS A 409 15.82 10.24 12.47
N VAL A 410 16.62 9.22 12.38
CA VAL A 410 18.05 9.36 12.71
C VAL A 410 18.67 10.10 11.52
N ASP A 411 18.95 11.38 11.70
CA ASP A 411 19.69 12.17 10.72
C ASP A 411 21.06 11.53 10.52
N ASN A 412 21.25 10.82 9.43
CA ASN A 412 22.56 10.43 8.93
C ASN A 412 23.30 11.63 8.29
N LYS A 413 22.99 12.86 8.70
CA LYS A 413 23.91 13.96 8.57
C LYS A 413 25.00 13.77 9.64
N VAL A 414 25.96 12.95 9.29
CA VAL A 414 27.29 13.10 9.87
C VAL A 414 27.75 14.51 9.48
N ASP A 415 27.46 15.48 10.32
CA ASP A 415 28.32 16.63 10.45
C ASP A 415 29.72 16.05 10.71
N ASN A 416 30.63 16.27 9.76
CA ASN A 416 32.05 15.96 9.89
C ASN A 416 32.71 16.88 10.97
N LYS A 417 32.12 16.96 12.17
CA LYS A 417 32.65 17.65 13.36
C LYS A 417 32.01 17.11 14.65
N VAL A 418 31.98 15.80 14.83
CA VAL A 418 31.93 15.22 16.16
C VAL A 418 32.93 14.08 16.17
N ASP A 419 33.94 14.24 16.96
CA ASP A 419 34.99 13.30 17.30
C ASP A 419 34.72 11.86 16.84
N ASN A 420 35.38 11.48 15.76
CA ASN A 420 35.75 10.13 15.51
C ASN A 420 36.59 9.65 16.70
N LYS A 421 35.94 9.31 17.82
CA LYS A 421 36.52 8.30 18.70
C LYS A 421 36.55 7.04 17.88
N ASN A 422 37.62 6.91 17.10
CA ASN A 422 38.05 5.69 16.47
C ASN A 422 37.81 4.56 17.47
N ILE A 423 36.72 3.78 17.27
CA ILE A 423 36.57 2.52 17.98
C ILE A 423 37.71 1.65 17.45
N LYS A 424 38.87 1.74 18.07
CA LYS A 424 40.03 0.90 17.71
C LYS A 424 39.63 -0.55 17.95
N LEU A 425 39.24 -1.22 16.87
CA LEU A 425 39.02 -2.65 16.86
C LEU A 425 40.37 -3.34 16.78
N THR A 426 40.57 -4.34 17.62
CA THR A 426 41.74 -5.19 17.55
C THR A 426 41.70 -6.02 16.28
N LYS A 427 42.86 -6.52 15.83
CA LYS A 427 42.95 -7.40 14.67
C LYS A 427 41.99 -8.60 14.77
N ASN A 428 41.87 -9.22 15.93
CA ASN A 428 40.99 -10.35 16.17
C ASN A 428 39.49 -9.95 16.11
N GLN A 429 39.12 -8.74 16.58
CA GLN A 429 37.75 -8.23 16.50
C GLN A 429 37.33 -8.00 15.06
N LYS A 430 38.23 -7.50 14.22
CA LYS A 430 37.95 -7.32 12.79
C LYS A 430 37.73 -8.67 12.10
N LEU A 431 38.59 -9.62 12.34
CA LEU A 431 38.45 -10.99 11.79
C LEU A 431 37.15 -11.66 12.24
N ILE A 432 36.73 -11.51 13.49
CA ILE A 432 35.47 -12.06 14.00
C ILE A 432 34.26 -11.40 13.26
N ILE A 433 34.29 -10.09 13.05
CA ILE A 433 33.23 -9.39 12.32
C ILE A 433 33.18 -9.87 10.87
N ASP A 434 34.33 -10.02 10.22
CA ASP A 434 34.40 -10.46 8.82
C ASP A 434 33.89 -11.89 8.64
N GLU A 435 34.14 -12.78 9.59
CA GLU A 435 33.59 -14.14 9.56
C GLU A 435 32.10 -14.19 9.88
N ILE A 436 31.62 -13.35 10.78
CA ILE A 436 30.16 -13.17 11.03
C ILE A 436 29.44 -12.63 9.79
N LYS A 437 30.06 -11.74 9.00
CA LYS A 437 29.51 -11.26 7.72
C LYS A 437 29.32 -12.39 6.71
N LYS A 438 30.26 -13.32 6.66
CA LYS A 438 30.23 -14.48 5.74
C LYS A 438 29.21 -15.53 6.20
N ASN A 439 29.14 -15.79 7.49
CA ASN A 439 28.23 -16.76 8.10
C ASN A 439 27.64 -16.22 9.42
N PRO A 440 26.43 -15.65 9.42
CA PRO A 440 25.79 -15.14 10.62
C PRO A 440 25.50 -16.21 11.69
N TYR A 441 25.44 -17.47 11.31
CA TYR A 441 25.17 -18.60 12.22
C TYR A 441 26.44 -19.21 12.81
N ILE A 442 27.62 -18.66 12.50
CA ILE A 442 28.92 -19.18 12.95
C ILE A 442 28.99 -19.35 14.48
N VAL A 443 29.44 -20.51 14.93
CA VAL A 443 29.57 -20.82 16.35
C VAL A 443 30.95 -20.48 16.90
N ARG A 444 31.06 -20.35 18.23
CA ARG A 444 32.32 -19.96 18.91
C ARG A 444 33.49 -20.87 18.60
N GLU A 445 33.23 -22.18 18.51
CA GLU A 445 34.24 -23.19 18.19
C GLU A 445 34.85 -22.98 16.80
N GLU A 446 33.98 -22.66 15.79
CA GLU A 446 34.44 -22.38 14.44
C GLU A 446 35.22 -21.06 14.38
N LEU A 447 34.75 -20.02 15.05
CA LEU A 447 35.47 -18.74 15.17
C LEU A 447 36.84 -18.94 15.84
N SER A 448 36.94 -19.81 16.85
CA SER A 448 38.20 -20.13 17.53
C SER A 448 39.23 -20.75 16.57
N LYS A 449 38.79 -21.67 15.71
CA LYS A 449 39.63 -22.33 14.71
C LYS A 449 40.09 -21.37 13.62
N ILE A 450 39.18 -20.51 13.13
CA ILE A 450 39.45 -19.57 12.02
C ILE A 450 40.36 -18.42 12.50
N VAL A 451 40.01 -17.78 13.64
CA VAL A 451 40.76 -16.64 14.18
C VAL A 451 42.05 -17.09 14.92
N LYS A 452 42.22 -18.39 15.15
CA LYS A 452 43.37 -19.02 15.85
C LYS A 452 43.56 -18.47 17.27
N ILE A 453 42.48 -18.36 18.05
CA ILE A 453 42.49 -17.96 19.46
C ILE A 453 41.56 -18.89 20.24
N SER A 454 41.73 -18.99 21.56
CA SER A 454 40.90 -19.84 22.41
C SER A 454 39.42 -19.43 22.38
N GLU A 455 38.50 -20.36 22.58
CA GLU A 455 37.07 -20.08 22.66
C GLU A 455 36.73 -19.05 23.75
N THR A 456 37.44 -19.07 24.87
CA THR A 456 37.32 -18.05 25.93
C THR A 456 37.68 -16.67 25.40
N SER A 457 38.75 -16.55 24.59
CA SER A 457 39.14 -15.30 23.96
C SER A 457 38.10 -14.85 22.92
N VAL A 458 37.50 -15.76 22.14
CA VAL A 458 36.38 -15.45 21.22
C VAL A 458 35.18 -14.90 22.00
N ALA A 459 34.79 -15.57 23.09
CA ALA A 459 33.67 -15.14 23.94
C ALA A 459 33.87 -13.72 24.49
N ASN A 460 35.09 -13.43 24.96
CA ASN A 460 35.44 -12.09 25.45
C ASN A 460 35.41 -11.01 24.35
N ASN A 461 35.86 -11.33 23.14
CA ASN A 461 35.79 -10.41 22.00
C ASN A 461 34.37 -10.19 21.55
N LEU A 462 33.55 -11.23 21.46
CA LEU A 462 32.12 -11.12 21.15
C LEU A 462 31.37 -10.25 22.18
N LYS A 463 31.66 -10.45 23.49
CA LYS A 463 31.12 -9.61 24.55
C LYS A 463 31.50 -8.14 24.35
N LYS A 464 32.79 -7.84 24.15
CA LYS A 464 33.28 -6.47 23.91
C LYS A 464 32.66 -5.83 22.65
N LEU A 465 32.40 -6.60 21.60
CA LEU A 465 31.74 -6.13 20.39
C LEU A 465 30.27 -5.83 20.63
N ARG A 466 29.58 -6.62 21.46
CA ARG A 466 28.21 -6.37 21.91
C ARG A 466 28.13 -5.12 22.81
N ASP A 467 29.01 -5.03 23.80
CA ASP A 467 29.07 -3.87 24.72
C ASP A 467 29.33 -2.55 23.96
N LYS A 468 29.95 -2.62 22.78
CA LYS A 468 30.17 -1.48 21.86
C LYS A 468 29.05 -1.30 20.83
N ASN A 469 27.96 -2.05 20.90
CA ASN A 469 26.85 -2.06 19.95
C ASN A 469 27.29 -2.24 18.49
N ILE A 470 28.29 -3.10 18.24
CA ILE A 470 28.78 -3.42 16.89
C ILE A 470 28.10 -4.67 16.35
N ILE A 471 27.85 -5.66 17.20
CA ILE A 471 27.12 -6.88 16.89
C ILE A 471 26.09 -7.16 17.98
N ASP A 472 25.04 -7.90 17.64
CA ASP A 472 24.11 -8.48 18.61
C ASP A 472 23.73 -9.91 18.22
N ARG A 473 23.19 -10.68 19.17
CA ARG A 473 22.73 -12.04 18.91
C ARG A 473 21.21 -12.09 18.96
N VAL A 474 20.62 -12.50 17.86
CA VAL A 474 19.16 -12.66 17.71
C VAL A 474 18.80 -14.12 17.87
N GLY A 475 17.83 -14.45 18.73
CA GLY A 475 17.36 -15.81 18.97
C GLY A 475 18.02 -16.54 20.15
N SER A 476 17.78 -17.86 20.24
CA SER A 476 18.26 -18.70 21.33
C SER A 476 19.79 -18.95 21.29
N LYS A 477 20.35 -19.49 22.41
CA LYS A 477 21.77 -19.87 22.41
C LYS A 477 22.08 -20.97 21.39
N LYS A 478 21.11 -21.80 21.01
CA LYS A 478 21.29 -22.98 20.17
C LYS A 478 20.98 -22.67 18.69
N ASP A 479 19.93 -21.86 18.40
CA ASP A 479 19.43 -21.61 17.06
C ASP A 479 19.45 -20.11 16.66
N GLY A 480 20.18 -19.28 17.42
CA GLY A 480 20.29 -17.85 17.16
C GLY A 480 21.43 -17.52 16.17
N TYR A 481 21.33 -16.34 15.56
CA TYR A 481 22.34 -15.81 14.65
C TYR A 481 22.91 -14.46 15.12
N TRP A 482 24.08 -14.09 14.59
CA TRP A 482 24.73 -12.81 14.85
C TRP A 482 24.23 -11.75 13.86
N LYS A 483 23.79 -10.61 14.38
CA LYS A 483 23.41 -9.44 13.57
C LYS A 483 24.47 -8.36 13.76
N ILE A 484 24.97 -7.81 12.66
CA ILE A 484 25.88 -6.65 12.68
C ILE A 484 25.02 -5.39 12.74
N LEU A 485 25.33 -4.50 13.69
CA LEU A 485 24.58 -3.27 13.97
C LEU A 485 25.26 -2.02 13.42
N LYS A 486 26.60 -2.07 13.19
CA LYS A 486 27.42 -0.95 12.67
C LYS A 486 28.46 -1.43 11.68
#